data_0de9da55f820d29f0d2968641c9edab9
#
_entry.id   0de9da55f820d29f0d2968641c9edab9
#
_cell.length_a   1.000
_cell.length_b   1.000
_cell.length_c   1.000
_cell.angle_alpha   90.00
_cell.angle_beta   90.00
_cell.angle_gamma   90.00
#
_symmetry.space_group_name_H-M   'P 1'
#
loop_
_entity.id
_entity.type
_entity.pdbx_description
1 polymer ?
#
loop_
_entity_poly.entity_id
_entity_poly.type
_entity_poly.pdbx_seq_one_letter_code
_entity_poly.pdbx_strand_id
1 'polypeptide(L)'
;MTTTRISVLLPLPFPGPFDYAVPEGTYVEPGNVVRVPLGPRTALGVVWDRDETASEVDESKLKSITQVLSAQPIPDFHRKFVDWVARYTLSAPGAVLRMTLSAPDGLLPPTAERWVRLAPDQSPPQGYRATPARAKVLALLGDSPESALRRQAAIQRSGVSPTV
;
A
#
# COMPACT_ATOMS: atom_id res chain seq x y z
N MET A 1 -25.45 -16.38 5.13
CA MET A 1 -24.37 -15.96 4.18
C MET A 1 -23.06 -16.44 4.79
N THR A 2 -22.36 -17.34 4.12
CA THR A 2 -21.13 -17.91 4.67
C THR A 2 -19.99 -16.94 4.41
N THR A 3 -19.51 -16.29 5.45
CA THR A 3 -18.35 -15.40 5.36
C THR A 3 -17.10 -16.26 5.21
N THR A 4 -16.39 -16.13 4.10
CA THR A 4 -15.10 -16.82 3.91
C THR A 4 -14.07 -16.24 4.89
N ARG A 5 -13.50 -17.10 5.72
CA ARG A 5 -12.49 -16.74 6.73
C ARG A 5 -11.11 -17.11 6.25
N ILE A 6 -10.16 -16.21 6.44
CA ILE A 6 -8.74 -16.42 6.13
C ILE A 6 -7.86 -16.05 7.31
N SER A 7 -6.71 -16.69 7.42
CA SER A 7 -5.66 -16.34 8.36
C SER A 7 -4.65 -15.42 7.68
N VAL A 8 -4.25 -14.33 8.33
CA VAL A 8 -3.31 -13.34 7.79
C VAL A 8 -2.14 -13.17 8.76
N LEU A 9 -0.94 -13.48 8.31
CA LEU A 9 0.29 -13.21 9.06
C LEU A 9 0.73 -11.77 8.81
N LEU A 10 0.84 -11.00 9.88
CA LEU A 10 1.32 -9.62 9.84
C LEU A 10 2.84 -9.59 10.05
N PRO A 11 3.60 -8.70 9.35
CA PRO A 11 5.04 -8.54 9.54
C PRO A 11 5.36 -7.78 10.85
N LEU A 12 4.80 -8.26 11.95
CA LEU A 12 4.89 -7.70 13.29
C LEU A 12 5.20 -8.86 14.27
N PRO A 13 5.80 -8.59 15.43
CA PRO A 13 6.23 -9.62 16.37
C PRO A 13 5.06 -10.24 17.15
N PHE A 14 4.03 -10.67 16.44
CA PHE A 14 2.91 -11.42 17.02
C PHE A 14 3.16 -12.92 16.97
N PRO A 15 2.58 -13.68 17.90
CA PRO A 15 2.84 -15.11 18.02
C PRO A 15 2.25 -15.96 16.88
N GLY A 16 1.34 -15.41 16.09
CA GLY A 16 0.71 -16.12 14.98
C GLY A 16 -0.13 -15.22 14.08
N PRO A 17 -0.79 -15.80 13.06
CA PRO A 17 -1.68 -15.09 12.17
C PRO A 17 -2.97 -14.66 12.87
N PHE A 18 -3.62 -13.65 12.30
CA PHE A 18 -4.94 -13.16 12.70
C PHE A 18 -6.00 -13.56 11.68
N ASP A 19 -7.20 -13.81 12.15
CA ASP A 19 -8.32 -14.14 11.29
C ASP A 19 -9.05 -12.90 10.79
N TYR A 20 -9.38 -12.93 9.49
CA TYR A 20 -10.12 -11.89 8.81
C TYR A 20 -11.20 -12.49 7.93
N ALA A 21 -12.26 -11.72 7.69
CA ALA A 21 -13.30 -12.03 6.73
C ALA A 21 -12.87 -11.59 5.31
N VAL A 22 -13.27 -12.35 4.31
CA VAL A 22 -13.12 -11.98 2.90
C VAL A 22 -14.44 -11.41 2.40
N PRO A 23 -14.48 -10.19 1.83
CA PRO A 23 -15.67 -9.64 1.21
C PRO A 23 -16.19 -10.51 0.07
N GLU A 24 -17.51 -10.54 -0.12
CA GLU A 24 -18.13 -11.28 -1.23
C GLU A 24 -17.54 -10.85 -2.59
N GLY A 25 -17.34 -11.82 -3.47
CA GLY A 25 -16.77 -11.59 -4.81
C GLY A 25 -15.26 -11.35 -4.83
N THR A 26 -14.58 -11.41 -3.68
CA THR A 26 -13.12 -11.26 -3.61
C THR A 26 -12.46 -12.64 -3.62
N TYR A 27 -11.57 -12.87 -4.60
CA TYR A 27 -10.75 -14.08 -4.65
C TYR A 27 -9.46 -13.88 -3.84
N VAL A 28 -9.16 -14.83 -2.97
CA VAL A 28 -7.98 -14.80 -2.10
C VAL A 28 -7.43 -16.21 -1.94
N GLU A 29 -6.12 -16.35 -2.09
CA GLU A 29 -5.40 -17.61 -1.90
C GLU A 29 -4.20 -17.42 -0.94
N PRO A 30 -3.68 -18.50 -0.32
CA PRO A 30 -2.49 -18.44 0.50
C PRO A 30 -1.30 -17.83 -0.25
N GLY A 31 -0.60 -16.90 0.40
CA GLY A 31 0.49 -16.14 -0.19
C GLY A 31 0.07 -14.77 -0.74
N ASN A 32 -1.21 -14.51 -0.99
CA ASN A 32 -1.63 -13.16 -1.39
C ASN A 32 -1.26 -12.13 -0.33
N VAL A 33 -0.78 -10.98 -0.81
CA VAL A 33 -0.55 -9.82 0.05
C VAL A 33 -1.84 -9.03 0.17
N VAL A 34 -2.26 -8.77 1.40
CA VAL A 34 -3.53 -8.11 1.70
C VAL A 34 -3.32 -6.91 2.61
N ARG A 35 -4.22 -5.94 2.49
CA ARG A 35 -4.32 -4.83 3.43
C ARG A 35 -5.45 -5.12 4.41
N VAL A 36 -5.15 -5.01 5.69
CA VAL A 36 -6.10 -5.35 6.77
C VAL A 36 -6.19 -4.23 7.81
N PRO A 37 -7.34 -4.06 8.47
CA PRO A 37 -7.47 -3.16 9.60
C PRO A 37 -6.79 -3.75 10.84
N LEU A 38 -5.93 -2.96 11.49
CA LEU A 38 -5.25 -3.30 12.73
C LEU A 38 -5.46 -2.16 13.74
N GLY A 39 -6.43 -2.29 14.62
CA GLY A 39 -6.87 -1.19 15.49
C GLY A 39 -7.35 0.01 14.67
N PRO A 40 -6.82 1.23 14.92
CA PRO A 40 -7.15 2.44 14.16
C PRO A 40 -6.36 2.60 12.86
N ARG A 41 -5.42 1.70 12.58
CA ARG A 41 -4.52 1.75 11.41
C ARG A 41 -4.83 0.61 10.45
N THR A 42 -4.27 0.70 9.26
CA THR A 42 -4.20 -0.41 8.32
C THR A 42 -2.78 -0.97 8.27
N ALA A 43 -2.66 -2.28 8.11
CA ALA A 43 -1.39 -2.98 7.97
C ALA A 43 -1.39 -3.82 6.70
N LEU A 44 -0.20 -4.09 6.16
CA LEU A 44 -0.01 -5.13 5.17
C LEU A 44 0.20 -6.47 5.89
N GLY A 45 -0.35 -7.52 5.33
CA GLY A 45 -0.16 -8.88 5.77
C GLY A 45 -0.17 -9.85 4.60
N VAL A 46 0.16 -11.08 4.89
CA VAL A 46 0.17 -12.17 3.91
C VAL A 46 -0.85 -13.22 4.34
N VAL A 47 -1.68 -13.65 3.40
CA VAL A 47 -2.60 -14.76 3.65
C VAL A 47 -1.78 -16.00 3.93
N TRP A 48 -1.96 -16.55 5.12
CA TRP A 48 -1.18 -17.67 5.62
C TRP A 48 -1.96 -18.96 5.60
N ASP A 49 -1.26 -20.06 5.61
CA ASP A 49 -1.90 -21.36 5.72
C ASP A 49 -2.60 -21.44 7.09
N ARG A 50 -3.84 -21.91 7.08
CA ARG A 50 -4.65 -21.98 8.30
C ARG A 50 -4.18 -23.17 9.14
N ASP A 51 -3.90 -22.89 10.41
CA ASP A 51 -3.77 -23.94 11.41
C ASP A 51 -5.18 -24.40 11.80
N GLU A 52 -5.49 -25.66 11.56
CA GLU A 52 -6.80 -26.25 11.91
C GLU A 52 -7.05 -26.28 13.43
N THR A 53 -5.99 -26.09 14.23
CA THR A 53 -6.07 -26.03 15.69
C THR A 53 -6.30 -24.59 16.21
N ALA A 54 -6.33 -23.60 15.33
CA ALA A 54 -6.54 -22.21 15.74
C ALA A 54 -7.93 -22.02 16.35
N SER A 55 -7.98 -21.38 17.52
CA SER A 55 -9.21 -21.08 18.24
C SER A 55 -10.20 -20.31 17.32
N GLU A 56 -11.43 -20.76 17.28
CA GLU A 56 -12.50 -20.09 16.53
C GLU A 56 -12.81 -18.73 17.17
N VAL A 57 -12.46 -17.67 16.44
CA VAL A 57 -12.93 -16.32 16.78
C VAL A 57 -14.37 -16.19 16.31
N ASP A 58 -15.23 -15.61 17.15
CA ASP A 58 -16.63 -15.32 16.84
C ASP A 58 -16.74 -14.51 15.52
N GLU A 59 -17.53 -14.99 14.57
CA GLU A 59 -17.73 -14.35 13.25
C GLU A 59 -18.13 -12.88 13.37
N SER A 60 -18.87 -12.50 14.41
CA SER A 60 -19.30 -11.13 14.64
C SER A 60 -18.14 -10.16 14.94
N LYS A 61 -16.97 -10.69 15.34
CA LYS A 61 -15.77 -9.92 15.67
C LYS A 61 -14.75 -9.88 14.52
N LEU A 62 -14.97 -10.65 13.46
CA LEU A 62 -14.08 -10.68 12.31
C LEU A 62 -14.17 -9.37 11.53
N LYS A 63 -13.01 -8.71 11.39
CA LYS A 63 -12.88 -7.56 10.49
C LYS A 63 -12.61 -8.05 9.09
N SER A 64 -13.15 -7.37 8.09
CA SER A 64 -12.89 -7.69 6.68
C SER A 64 -11.53 -7.13 6.22
N ILE A 65 -10.88 -7.86 5.32
CA ILE A 65 -9.75 -7.32 4.58
C ILE A 65 -10.23 -6.12 3.75
N THR A 66 -9.36 -5.11 3.58
CA THR A 66 -9.73 -3.90 2.83
C THR A 66 -9.30 -3.96 1.37
N GLN A 67 -8.27 -4.72 1.06
CA GLN A 67 -7.74 -4.82 -0.29
C GLN A 67 -6.86 -6.06 -0.45
N VAL A 68 -6.95 -6.73 -1.60
CA VAL A 68 -5.94 -7.68 -2.08
C VAL A 68 -5.01 -6.91 -3.01
N LEU A 69 -3.71 -6.98 -2.78
CA LEU A 69 -2.72 -6.31 -3.61
C LEU A 69 -2.42 -7.11 -4.87
N SER A 70 -2.16 -6.41 -5.97
CA SER A 70 -1.78 -7.02 -7.26
C SER A 70 -0.32 -7.52 -7.28
N ALA A 71 0.26 -7.75 -6.10
CA ALA A 71 1.59 -8.34 -5.98
C ALA A 71 1.53 -9.85 -6.24
N GLN A 72 2.66 -10.40 -6.71
CA GLN A 72 2.77 -11.85 -6.88
C GLN A 72 2.65 -12.54 -5.52
N PRO A 73 1.83 -13.60 -5.39
CA PRO A 73 1.69 -14.32 -4.14
C PRO A 73 3.02 -14.91 -3.65
N ILE A 74 3.24 -14.89 -2.35
CA ILE A 74 4.40 -15.53 -1.75
C ILE A 74 4.28 -17.05 -1.92
N PRO A 75 5.26 -17.71 -2.57
CA PRO A 75 5.19 -19.13 -2.85
C PRO A 75 5.10 -19.99 -1.57
N ASP A 76 4.50 -21.15 -1.68
CA ASP A 76 4.34 -22.11 -0.57
C ASP A 76 5.66 -22.47 0.11
N PHE A 77 6.70 -22.77 -0.68
CA PHE A 77 8.02 -23.10 -0.12
C PHE A 77 8.60 -21.96 0.72
N HIS A 78 8.32 -20.71 0.37
CA HIS A 78 8.80 -19.55 1.10
C HIS A 78 8.03 -19.37 2.42
N ARG A 79 6.71 -19.58 2.42
CA ARG A 79 5.89 -19.55 3.65
C ARG A 79 6.34 -20.63 4.62
N LYS A 80 6.54 -21.86 4.12
CA LYS A 80 7.08 -22.99 4.91
C LYS A 80 8.47 -22.69 5.48
N PHE A 81 9.31 -22.01 4.70
CA PHE A 81 10.64 -21.59 5.17
C PHE A 81 10.53 -20.57 6.33
N VAL A 82 9.63 -19.57 6.22
CA VAL A 82 9.37 -18.62 7.31
C VAL A 82 8.93 -19.35 8.58
N ASP A 83 8.01 -20.31 8.48
CA ASP A 83 7.54 -21.08 9.61
C ASP A 83 8.66 -21.96 10.22
N TRP A 84 9.49 -22.54 9.38
CA TRP A 84 10.62 -23.32 9.83
C TRP A 84 11.63 -22.45 10.59
N VAL A 85 12.01 -21.29 10.05
CA VAL A 85 12.92 -20.34 10.71
C VAL A 85 12.33 -19.89 12.04
N ALA A 86 11.06 -19.50 12.07
CA ALA A 86 10.38 -19.04 13.28
C ALA A 86 10.45 -20.11 14.40
N ARG A 87 10.16 -21.36 14.06
CA ARG A 87 10.24 -22.48 15.00
C ARG A 87 11.66 -22.77 15.44
N TYR A 88 12.61 -22.79 14.51
CA TYR A 88 14.01 -23.08 14.80
C TYR A 88 14.65 -22.02 15.70
N THR A 89 14.33 -20.76 15.48
CA THR A 89 14.89 -19.62 16.23
C THR A 89 14.03 -19.20 17.43
N LEU A 90 12.89 -19.86 17.67
CA LEU A 90 11.90 -19.49 18.67
C LEU A 90 11.43 -18.01 18.53
N SER A 91 11.42 -17.52 17.30
CA SER A 91 11.00 -16.16 16.98
C SER A 91 9.55 -16.11 16.58
N ALA A 92 8.90 -14.96 16.76
CA ALA A 92 7.56 -14.73 16.24
C ALA A 92 7.56 -14.82 14.69
N PRO A 93 6.65 -15.60 14.06
CA PRO A 93 6.65 -15.80 12.62
C PRO A 93 6.47 -14.50 11.84
N GLY A 94 5.71 -13.53 12.38
CA GLY A 94 5.57 -12.20 11.79
C GLY A 94 6.87 -11.39 11.78
N ALA A 95 7.76 -11.59 12.78
CA ALA A 95 9.07 -10.96 12.78
C ALA A 95 9.98 -11.54 11.68
N VAL A 96 9.90 -12.85 11.45
CA VAL A 96 10.63 -13.52 10.36
C VAL A 96 10.07 -13.07 8.99
N LEU A 97 8.75 -13.03 8.84
CA LEU A 97 8.10 -12.52 7.63
C LEU A 97 8.56 -11.08 7.31
N ARG A 98 8.72 -10.24 8.31
CA ARG A 98 9.21 -8.85 8.13
C ARG A 98 10.60 -8.81 7.48
N MET A 99 11.48 -9.74 7.81
CA MET A 99 12.82 -9.80 7.20
C MET A 99 12.76 -10.18 5.71
N THR A 100 11.79 -11.00 5.34
CA THR A 100 11.57 -11.39 3.93
C THR A 100 10.85 -10.31 3.14
N LEU A 101 10.04 -9.48 3.78
CA LEU A 101 9.36 -8.31 3.21
C LEU A 101 10.14 -7.02 3.46
N SER A 102 11.45 -7.02 3.19
CA SER A 102 12.34 -5.88 3.47
C SER A 102 12.00 -4.59 2.69
N ALA A 103 11.26 -4.70 1.59
CA ALA A 103 10.82 -3.58 0.77
C ALA A 103 9.29 -3.57 0.59
N PRO A 104 8.51 -3.29 1.65
CA PRO A 104 7.04 -3.31 1.57
C PRO A 104 6.47 -2.33 0.54
N ASP A 105 7.17 -1.24 0.25
CA ASP A 105 6.77 -0.28 -0.79
C ASP A 105 6.84 -0.88 -2.20
N GLY A 106 7.67 -1.89 -2.43
CA GLY A 106 7.73 -2.64 -3.69
C GLY A 106 6.50 -3.51 -3.95
N LEU A 107 5.69 -3.78 -2.93
CA LEU A 107 4.43 -4.52 -3.04
C LEU A 107 3.25 -3.59 -3.38
N LEU A 108 3.44 -2.29 -3.27
CA LEU A 108 2.44 -1.29 -3.59
C LEU A 108 2.62 -0.81 -5.05
N PRO A 109 1.53 -0.43 -5.72
CA PRO A 109 1.67 0.24 -7.01
C PRO A 109 2.53 1.49 -6.83
N PRO A 110 3.38 1.80 -7.81
CA PRO A 110 4.23 2.99 -7.74
C PRO A 110 3.37 4.23 -7.49
N THR A 111 3.82 5.08 -6.59
CA THR A 111 3.13 6.35 -6.33
C THR A 111 3.07 7.15 -7.63
N ALA A 112 1.86 7.54 -8.03
CA ALA A 112 1.67 8.32 -9.24
C ALA A 112 2.49 9.62 -9.17
N GLU A 113 3.47 9.74 -10.03
CA GLU A 113 4.23 10.98 -10.18
C GLU A 113 3.37 12.02 -10.92
N ARG A 114 3.23 13.18 -10.33
CA ARG A 114 2.52 14.30 -10.97
C ARG A 114 3.52 15.14 -11.73
N TRP A 115 3.29 15.25 -13.03
CA TRP A 115 4.04 16.11 -13.92
C TRP A 115 3.21 17.32 -14.26
N VAL A 116 3.84 18.48 -14.39
CA VAL A 116 3.22 19.74 -14.78
C VAL A 116 3.91 20.26 -16.02
N ARG A 117 3.10 20.75 -16.97
CA ARG A 117 3.57 21.44 -18.16
C ARG A 117 2.65 22.60 -18.45
N LEU A 118 3.11 23.54 -19.24
CA LEU A 118 2.24 24.60 -19.75
C LEU A 118 1.20 23.97 -20.71
N ALA A 119 -0.07 24.37 -20.57
CA ALA A 119 -1.07 23.94 -21.52
C ALA A 119 -0.79 24.51 -22.92
N PRO A 120 -1.02 23.76 -24.01
CA PRO A 120 -0.79 24.26 -25.36
C PRO A 120 -1.71 25.46 -25.69
N ASP A 121 -2.91 25.46 -25.14
CA ASP A 121 -3.80 26.65 -25.15
C ASP A 121 -3.50 27.45 -23.88
N GLN A 122 -2.85 28.63 -24.08
CA GLN A 122 -2.39 29.49 -22.99
C GLN A 122 -3.50 30.38 -22.43
N SER A 123 -4.76 30.20 -22.84
CA SER A 123 -5.86 30.99 -22.31
C SER A 123 -6.13 30.62 -20.85
N PRO A 124 -6.06 31.58 -19.92
CA PRO A 124 -6.37 31.30 -18.53
C PRO A 124 -7.86 30.96 -18.39
N PRO A 125 -8.20 29.98 -17.50
CA PRO A 125 -9.60 29.62 -17.28
C PRO A 125 -10.42 30.80 -16.74
N GLN A 126 -11.73 30.78 -16.96
CA GLN A 126 -12.65 31.80 -16.40
C GLN A 126 -12.45 31.87 -14.87
N GLY A 127 -12.29 33.08 -14.36
CA GLY A 127 -12.03 33.32 -12.94
C GLY A 127 -10.57 33.21 -12.52
N TYR A 128 -9.64 33.04 -13.48
CA TYR A 128 -8.21 33.02 -13.16
C TYR A 128 -7.77 34.36 -12.53
N ARG A 129 -7.18 34.28 -11.34
CA ARG A 129 -6.56 35.42 -10.67
C ARG A 129 -5.05 35.27 -10.73
N ALA A 130 -4.39 36.18 -11.39
CA ALA A 130 -2.94 36.27 -11.40
C ALA A 130 -2.45 36.63 -9.99
N THR A 131 -1.62 35.76 -9.43
CA THR A 131 -0.90 36.03 -8.16
C THR A 131 0.59 35.95 -8.42
N PRO A 132 1.43 36.64 -7.63
CA PRO A 132 2.88 36.56 -7.81
C PRO A 132 3.44 35.13 -7.77
N ALA A 133 2.85 34.26 -6.95
CA ALA A 133 3.20 32.85 -6.88
C ALA A 133 2.88 32.09 -8.17
N ARG A 134 1.68 32.31 -8.73
CA ARG A 134 1.29 31.71 -10.02
C ARG A 134 2.14 32.20 -11.17
N ALA A 135 2.47 33.49 -11.19
CA ALA A 135 3.35 34.08 -12.20
C ALA A 135 4.75 33.42 -12.18
N LYS A 136 5.32 33.18 -11.01
CA LYS A 136 6.59 32.44 -10.89
C LYS A 136 6.55 31.03 -11.46
N VAL A 137 5.47 30.28 -11.19
CA VAL A 137 5.30 28.92 -11.75
C VAL A 137 5.15 28.96 -13.26
N LEU A 138 4.34 29.90 -13.78
CA LEU A 138 4.15 30.06 -15.23
C LEU A 138 5.43 30.45 -15.96
N ALA A 139 6.22 31.37 -15.39
CA ALA A 139 7.52 31.75 -15.95
C ALA A 139 8.47 30.53 -16.01
N LEU A 140 8.54 29.76 -14.91
CA LEU A 140 9.37 28.55 -14.88
C LEU A 140 8.96 27.52 -15.93
N LEU A 141 7.66 27.34 -16.16
CA LEU A 141 7.13 26.39 -17.16
C LEU A 141 7.25 26.95 -18.58
N GLY A 142 7.23 28.28 -18.74
CA GLY A 142 7.38 28.98 -20.02
C GLY A 142 8.80 28.93 -20.58
N ASP A 143 9.83 28.84 -19.73
CA ASP A 143 11.23 28.70 -20.15
C ASP A 143 11.50 27.37 -20.89
N SER A 144 10.64 26.37 -20.71
CA SER A 144 10.73 25.08 -21.40
C SER A 144 9.33 24.51 -21.68
N PRO A 145 8.55 25.12 -22.58
CA PRO A 145 7.14 24.82 -22.77
C PRO A 145 6.86 23.38 -23.23
N GLU A 146 7.81 22.73 -23.88
CA GLU A 146 7.69 21.35 -24.32
C GLU A 146 8.08 20.34 -23.25
N SER A 147 8.74 20.78 -22.18
CA SER A 147 9.25 19.93 -21.12
C SER A 147 8.28 19.85 -19.95
N ALA A 148 7.79 18.67 -19.65
CA ALA A 148 7.07 18.45 -18.40
C ALA A 148 8.07 18.40 -17.23
N LEU A 149 7.77 19.08 -16.14
CA LEU A 149 8.54 19.03 -14.90
C LEU A 149 7.80 18.21 -13.85
N ARG A 150 8.52 17.45 -13.04
CA ARG A 150 7.92 16.81 -11.85
C ARG A 150 7.36 17.90 -10.95
N ARG A 151 6.13 17.72 -10.45
CA ARG A 151 5.46 18.73 -9.60
C ARG A 151 6.36 19.18 -8.42
N GLN A 152 7.07 18.24 -7.77
CA GLN A 152 7.99 18.57 -6.69
C GLN A 152 9.15 19.47 -7.16
N ALA A 153 9.73 19.18 -8.32
CA ALA A 153 10.80 20.00 -8.88
C ALA A 153 10.30 21.40 -9.25
N ALA A 154 9.07 21.51 -9.76
CA ALA A 154 8.46 22.80 -10.04
C ALA A 154 8.24 23.64 -8.78
N ILE A 155 7.78 23.03 -7.68
CA ILE A 155 7.61 23.66 -6.36
C ILE A 155 8.96 24.15 -5.82
N GLN A 156 9.98 23.30 -5.82
CA GLN A 156 11.32 23.66 -5.32
C GLN A 156 11.95 24.80 -6.11
N ARG A 157 11.87 24.74 -7.45
CA ARG A 157 12.48 25.75 -8.32
C ARG A 157 11.76 27.08 -8.28
N SER A 158 10.44 27.06 -8.16
CA SER A 158 9.63 28.29 -8.08
C SER A 158 9.61 28.92 -6.68
N GLY A 159 9.93 28.13 -5.64
CA GLY A 159 9.88 28.58 -4.24
C GLY A 159 8.47 28.88 -3.73
N VAL A 160 7.43 28.27 -4.34
CA VAL A 160 6.03 28.49 -3.96
C VAL A 160 5.49 27.34 -3.12
N SER A 161 4.42 27.61 -2.36
CA SER A 161 3.74 26.60 -1.56
C SER A 161 3.07 25.52 -2.45
N PRO A 162 2.99 24.25 -2.01
CA PRO A 162 2.31 23.16 -2.73
C PRO A 162 0.82 23.40 -3.03
N THR A 163 0.19 24.38 -2.40
CA THR A 163 -1.23 24.75 -2.52
C THR A 163 -1.53 25.77 -3.61
N VAL A 164 -0.52 26.26 -4.31
CA VAL A 164 -0.67 27.29 -5.38
C VAL A 164 -1.10 26.70 -6.72
#